data_fe228e156488491b00d2691e919aeeda
#
_entry.id   fe228e156488491b00d2691e919aeeda
#
_cell.length_a   1.000
_cell.length_b   1.000
_cell.length_c   1.000
_cell.angle_alpha   90.00
_cell.angle_beta   90.00
_cell.angle_gamma   90.00
#
_symmetry.space_group_name_H-M   'P 1'
#
loop_
_entity.id
_entity.type
_entity.pdbx_description
1 polymer ?
#
loop_
_entity_poly.entity_id
_entity_poly.type
_entity_poly.pdbx_seq_one_letter_code
_entity_poly.pdbx_strand_id
1 'polypeptide(L)'
;KVEVLTEGVHSGDASGLVPSSFRILRHVLDRLEDSATGRLLPPNFHCEVPAERLAQAQITAGILGEELYKRFPWAHYDCGGSTTVALPTTTDPVEALLRRTWVPTLSVTGADGFPEFNNAGNVLRPYTAFKLSLRLPPLVDAAQAVQELKTLLEDNAPYQALSLIHI
;
A
#
# COMPACT_ATOMS: atom_id res chain seq x y z
N LYS A 1 12.25 1.69 -4.70
CA LYS A 1 12.68 1.28 -6.05
C LYS A 1 13.34 -0.10 -5.96
N VAL A 2 13.03 -0.99 -6.91
CA VAL A 2 13.71 -2.28 -7.11
C VAL A 2 14.27 -2.33 -8.51
N GLU A 3 15.55 -2.65 -8.63
CA GLU A 3 16.30 -2.71 -9.89
C GLU A 3 16.87 -4.10 -10.12
N VAL A 4 16.75 -4.63 -11.35
CA VAL A 4 17.22 -5.98 -11.73
C VAL A 4 18.11 -5.97 -12.97
N LEU A 5 18.03 -4.92 -13.79
CA LEU A 5 18.80 -4.73 -15.02
C LEU A 5 19.23 -3.26 -15.13
N THR A 6 20.24 -2.99 -15.94
CA THR A 6 20.66 -1.62 -16.27
C THR A 6 19.86 -1.01 -17.41
N GLU A 7 19.26 -1.83 -18.27
CA GLU A 7 18.41 -1.41 -19.40
C GLU A 7 17.30 -2.43 -19.67
N GLY A 8 16.30 -2.02 -20.43
CA GLY A 8 15.21 -2.90 -20.83
C GLY A 8 15.65 -3.93 -21.85
N VAL A 9 15.13 -5.16 -21.74
CA VAL A 9 15.44 -6.28 -22.65
C VAL A 9 14.17 -6.85 -23.25
N HIS A 10 14.27 -7.45 -24.43
CA HIS A 10 13.11 -8.05 -25.10
C HIS A 10 12.59 -9.25 -24.29
N SER A 11 11.26 -9.28 -24.07
CA SER A 11 10.65 -10.31 -23.23
C SER A 11 10.74 -11.73 -23.83
N GLY A 12 10.82 -11.85 -25.14
CA GLY A 12 10.98 -13.13 -25.82
C GLY A 12 12.27 -13.87 -25.45
N ASP A 13 13.34 -13.10 -25.19
CA ASP A 13 14.65 -13.68 -24.85
C ASP A 13 14.84 -13.85 -23.34
N ALA A 14 14.18 -13.00 -22.54
CA ALA A 14 14.48 -12.86 -21.13
C ALA A 14 13.37 -13.37 -20.18
N SER A 15 12.16 -13.60 -20.68
CA SER A 15 11.06 -14.11 -19.85
C SER A 15 11.38 -15.49 -19.28
N GLY A 16 11.17 -15.63 -17.96
CA GLY A 16 11.51 -16.86 -17.23
C GLY A 16 12.96 -16.92 -16.72
N LEU A 17 13.89 -16.14 -17.31
CA LEU A 17 15.28 -16.03 -16.87
C LEU A 17 15.51 -14.77 -16.02
N VAL A 18 15.11 -13.60 -16.52
CA VAL A 18 15.22 -12.34 -15.80
C VAL A 18 14.05 -12.21 -14.81
N PRO A 19 14.32 -12.01 -13.51
CA PRO A 19 13.26 -11.81 -12.54
C PRO A 19 12.52 -10.47 -12.78
N SER A 20 11.21 -10.46 -12.60
CA SER A 20 10.42 -9.24 -12.74
C SER A 20 10.65 -8.29 -11.55
N SER A 21 11.12 -7.07 -11.82
CA SER A 21 11.28 -6.02 -10.81
C SER A 21 9.96 -5.70 -10.08
N PHE A 22 8.84 -5.73 -10.81
CA PHE A 22 7.51 -5.53 -10.24
C PHE A 22 7.11 -6.67 -9.28
N ARG A 23 7.38 -7.93 -9.64
CA ARG A 23 7.08 -9.06 -8.74
C ARG A 23 7.93 -9.01 -7.49
N ILE A 24 9.23 -8.65 -7.61
CA ILE A 24 10.10 -8.48 -6.45
C ILE A 24 9.61 -7.34 -5.55
N LEU A 25 9.24 -6.19 -6.14
CA LEU A 25 8.72 -5.06 -5.38
C LEU A 25 7.44 -5.43 -4.60
N ARG A 26 6.52 -6.16 -5.22
CA ARG A 26 5.32 -6.69 -4.52
C ARG A 26 5.72 -7.59 -3.36
N HIS A 27 6.63 -8.54 -3.56
CA HIS A 27 7.08 -9.43 -2.51
C HIS A 27 7.79 -8.69 -1.36
N VAL A 28 8.53 -7.63 -1.66
CA VAL A 28 9.15 -6.77 -0.62
C VAL A 28 8.07 -5.99 0.14
N LEU A 29 7.03 -5.52 -0.53
CA LEU A 29 5.90 -4.85 0.11
C LEU A 29 5.06 -5.79 0.99
N ASP A 30 4.97 -7.08 0.67
CA ASP A 30 4.29 -8.09 1.50
C ASP A 30 4.95 -8.28 2.88
N ARG A 31 6.17 -7.77 3.09
CA ARG A 31 6.80 -7.71 4.42
C ARG A 31 6.26 -6.57 5.28
N LEU A 32 5.73 -5.55 4.64
CA LEU A 32 5.22 -4.34 5.27
C LEU A 32 3.71 -4.41 5.49
N GLU A 33 2.98 -4.95 4.53
CA GLU A 33 1.51 -4.94 4.49
C GLU A 33 0.97 -6.31 4.11
N ASP A 34 -0.05 -6.75 4.81
CA ASP A 34 -0.88 -7.88 4.39
C ASP A 34 -1.74 -7.43 3.19
N SER A 35 -1.46 -7.97 2.01
CA SER A 35 -2.11 -7.57 0.75
C SER A 35 -3.61 -7.91 0.69
N ALA A 36 -4.11 -8.80 1.54
CA ALA A 36 -5.53 -9.15 1.58
C ALA A 36 -6.35 -8.19 2.45
N THR A 37 -5.77 -7.68 3.52
CA THR A 37 -6.47 -6.86 4.52
C THR A 37 -6.05 -5.41 4.54
N GLY A 38 -4.89 -5.06 3.96
CA GLY A 38 -4.27 -3.74 4.05
C GLY A 38 -3.69 -3.42 5.44
N ARG A 39 -3.56 -4.43 6.32
CA ARG A 39 -2.97 -4.24 7.65
C ARG A 39 -1.45 -4.17 7.54
N LEU A 40 -0.85 -3.15 8.15
CA LEU A 40 0.59 -3.09 8.31
C LEU A 40 1.08 -4.12 9.33
N LEU A 41 2.13 -4.85 8.98
CA LEU A 41 2.63 -5.99 9.75
C LEU A 41 3.58 -5.60 10.90
N PRO A 42 4.46 -4.57 10.76
CA PRO A 42 5.43 -4.24 11.80
C PRO A 42 4.73 -3.77 13.09
N PRO A 43 4.96 -4.42 14.24
CA PRO A 43 4.31 -4.07 15.50
C PRO A 43 4.55 -2.63 15.93
N ASN A 44 5.76 -2.11 15.68
CA ASN A 44 6.16 -0.75 16.08
C ASN A 44 5.44 0.36 15.28
N PHE A 45 4.68 0.01 14.24
CA PHE A 45 3.86 0.98 13.49
C PHE A 45 2.48 1.16 14.13
N HIS A 46 2.15 0.35 15.13
CA HIS A 46 0.89 0.38 15.84
C HIS A 46 1.06 0.98 17.24
N CYS A 47 -0.03 1.49 17.79
CA CYS A 47 -0.13 1.88 19.18
C CYS A 47 -1.52 1.56 19.74
N GLU A 48 -1.63 1.47 21.04
CA GLU A 48 -2.92 1.38 21.70
C GLU A 48 -3.68 2.70 21.59
N VAL A 49 -4.97 2.62 21.32
CA VAL A 49 -5.86 3.79 21.31
C VAL A 49 -6.20 4.13 22.75
N PRO A 50 -5.88 5.34 23.24
CA PRO A 50 -6.27 5.76 24.60
C PRO A 50 -7.78 5.64 24.80
N ALA A 51 -8.21 5.17 26.00
CA ALA A 51 -9.62 4.91 26.29
C ALA A 51 -10.53 6.13 26.06
N GLU A 52 -10.05 7.34 26.39
CA GLU A 52 -10.77 8.57 26.14
C GLU A 52 -10.96 8.86 24.64
N ARG A 53 -9.98 8.50 23.81
CA ARG A 53 -10.03 8.67 22.35
C ARG A 53 -10.99 7.64 21.71
N LEU A 54 -11.00 6.43 22.25
CA LEU A 54 -11.98 5.43 21.85
C LEU A 54 -13.42 5.87 22.18
N ALA A 55 -13.65 6.42 23.38
CA ALA A 55 -14.95 6.96 23.77
C ALA A 55 -15.38 8.14 22.87
N GLN A 56 -14.46 9.05 22.56
CA GLN A 56 -14.71 10.15 21.62
C GLN A 56 -15.03 9.62 20.20
N ALA A 57 -14.33 8.60 19.73
CA ALA A 57 -14.60 7.99 18.45
C ALA A 57 -16.00 7.36 18.40
N GLN A 58 -16.45 6.70 19.46
CA GLN A 58 -17.79 6.12 19.57
C GLN A 58 -18.87 7.19 19.49
N ILE A 59 -18.72 8.30 20.24
CA ILE A 59 -19.67 9.43 20.21
C ILE A 59 -19.72 10.05 18.79
N THR A 60 -18.56 10.32 18.22
CA THR A 60 -18.46 10.95 16.89
C THR A 60 -19.02 10.03 15.80
N ALA A 61 -18.73 8.74 15.88
CA ALA A 61 -19.27 7.74 14.94
C ALA A 61 -20.80 7.65 15.05
N GLY A 62 -21.37 7.76 16.26
CA GLY A 62 -22.81 7.79 16.46
C GLY A 62 -23.49 9.00 15.84
N ILE A 63 -22.79 10.13 15.73
CA ILE A 63 -23.30 11.35 15.09
C ILE A 63 -23.16 11.30 13.58
N LEU A 64 -22.01 10.88 13.07
CA LEU A 64 -21.70 10.88 11.63
C LEU A 64 -22.27 9.67 10.88
N GLY A 65 -22.36 8.53 11.57
CA GLY A 65 -22.90 7.30 10.98
C GLY A 65 -22.24 6.92 9.66
N GLU A 66 -23.04 6.59 8.68
CA GLU A 66 -22.61 6.14 7.36
C GLU A 66 -21.92 7.23 6.50
N GLU A 67 -22.07 8.52 6.86
CA GLU A 67 -21.40 9.62 6.16
C GLU A 67 -19.86 9.50 6.22
N LEU A 68 -19.33 8.76 7.19
CA LEU A 68 -17.91 8.47 7.29
C LEU A 68 -17.34 7.77 6.05
N TYR A 69 -18.13 6.98 5.35
CA TYR A 69 -17.70 6.24 4.16
C TYR A 69 -18.56 6.47 2.92
N LYS A 70 -19.84 6.77 3.05
CA LYS A 70 -20.75 7.00 1.90
C LYS A 70 -20.39 8.24 1.07
N ARG A 71 -19.74 9.24 1.67
CA ARG A 71 -19.35 10.49 1.01
C ARG A 71 -18.29 10.33 -0.09
N PHE A 72 -17.60 9.18 -0.17
CA PHE A 72 -16.59 8.95 -1.19
C PHE A 72 -17.21 8.53 -2.51
N PRO A 73 -16.64 8.95 -3.66
CA PRO A 73 -17.15 8.63 -4.99
C PRO A 73 -16.78 7.19 -5.36
N TRP A 74 -17.48 6.22 -4.79
CA TRP A 74 -17.24 4.80 -5.01
C TRP A 74 -17.43 4.45 -6.48
N ALA A 75 -16.49 3.69 -7.04
CA ALA A 75 -16.63 3.15 -8.37
C ALA A 75 -17.86 2.22 -8.46
N HIS A 76 -18.62 2.35 -9.51
CA HIS A 76 -19.77 1.49 -9.79
C HIS A 76 -19.74 1.00 -11.23
N TYR A 77 -20.31 -0.16 -11.45
CA TYR A 77 -20.43 -0.78 -12.77
C TYR A 77 -21.82 -1.36 -12.94
N ASP A 78 -22.51 -0.95 -14.02
CA ASP A 78 -23.84 -1.42 -14.37
C ASP A 78 -23.73 -2.48 -15.46
N CYS A 79 -24.20 -3.69 -15.18
CA CYS A 79 -24.21 -4.80 -16.12
C CYS A 79 -25.54 -5.56 -16.05
N GLY A 80 -26.25 -5.62 -17.19
CA GLY A 80 -27.44 -6.47 -17.33
C GLY A 80 -28.56 -6.21 -16.33
N GLY A 81 -28.72 -4.96 -15.84
CA GLY A 81 -29.76 -4.59 -14.87
C GLY A 81 -29.34 -4.77 -13.40
N SER A 82 -28.07 -5.13 -13.14
CA SER A 82 -27.48 -5.16 -11.80
C SER A 82 -26.36 -4.13 -11.67
N THR A 83 -26.39 -3.35 -10.59
CA THR A 83 -25.32 -2.40 -10.26
C THR A 83 -24.40 -3.00 -9.18
N THR A 84 -23.11 -3.11 -9.49
CA THR A 84 -22.08 -3.48 -8.53
C THR A 84 -21.31 -2.22 -8.11
N VAL A 85 -21.16 -2.01 -6.80
CA VAL A 85 -20.47 -0.86 -6.22
C VAL A 85 -19.26 -1.35 -5.40
N ALA A 86 -18.14 -0.66 -5.54
CA ALA A 86 -16.98 -0.91 -4.68
C ALA A 86 -17.33 -0.59 -3.23
N LEU A 87 -16.82 -1.41 -2.31
CA LEU A 87 -17.14 -1.31 -0.89
C LEU A 87 -15.97 -0.70 -0.10
N PRO A 88 -16.23 0.00 1.01
CA PRO A 88 -15.22 0.39 1.96
C PRO A 88 -14.61 -0.84 2.65
N THR A 89 -13.42 -0.66 3.26
CA THR A 89 -12.77 -1.72 4.05
C THR A 89 -13.55 -2.11 5.29
N THR A 90 -14.43 -1.25 5.78
CA THR A 90 -15.36 -1.51 6.87
C THR A 90 -16.61 -0.63 6.73
N THR A 91 -17.75 -1.13 7.18
CA THR A 91 -19.00 -0.38 7.30
C THR A 91 -19.34 -0.04 8.76
N ASP A 92 -18.50 -0.45 9.71
CA ASP A 92 -18.61 -0.02 11.12
C ASP A 92 -18.09 1.44 11.24
N PRO A 93 -18.93 2.40 11.65
CA PRO A 93 -18.53 3.80 11.75
C PRO A 93 -17.41 4.05 12.78
N VAL A 94 -17.36 3.31 13.88
CA VAL A 94 -16.31 3.44 14.90
C VAL A 94 -14.98 2.95 14.31
N GLU A 95 -14.99 1.76 13.71
CA GLU A 95 -13.80 1.21 13.05
C GLU A 95 -13.33 2.12 11.90
N ALA A 96 -14.25 2.62 11.07
CA ALA A 96 -13.91 3.54 9.99
C ALA A 96 -13.20 4.81 10.50
N LEU A 97 -13.64 5.35 11.64
CA LEU A 97 -13.02 6.52 12.25
C LEU A 97 -11.65 6.18 12.84
N LEU A 98 -11.51 5.05 13.53
CA LEU A 98 -10.24 4.60 14.09
C LEU A 98 -9.20 4.26 13.00
N ARG A 99 -9.61 3.62 11.92
CA ARG A 99 -8.73 3.35 10.75
C ARG A 99 -8.18 4.63 10.13
N ARG A 100 -8.90 5.73 10.17
CA ARG A 100 -8.46 7.03 9.64
C ARG A 100 -7.53 7.80 10.58
N THR A 101 -7.51 7.47 11.87
CA THR A 101 -6.86 8.30 12.89
C THR A 101 -5.82 7.55 13.72
N TRP A 102 -6.04 6.27 14.02
CA TRP A 102 -5.26 5.48 14.96
C TRP A 102 -4.66 4.19 14.39
N VAL A 103 -5.02 3.81 13.18
CA VAL A 103 -4.45 2.64 12.50
C VAL A 103 -3.45 3.11 11.46
N PRO A 104 -2.23 2.53 11.41
CA PRO A 104 -1.28 2.88 10.38
C PRO A 104 -1.78 2.39 9.02
N THR A 105 -1.54 3.19 7.98
CA THR A 105 -1.99 2.86 6.61
C THR A 105 -0.92 3.16 5.59
N LEU A 106 -0.87 2.33 4.55
CA LEU A 106 -0.01 2.50 3.38
C LEU A 106 -0.87 2.87 2.16
N SER A 107 -0.38 3.81 1.36
CA SER A 107 -0.95 4.11 0.05
C SER A 107 0.16 4.21 -0.99
N VAL A 108 -0.04 3.59 -2.13
CA VAL A 108 0.81 3.82 -3.31
C VAL A 108 0.25 5.01 -4.06
N THR A 109 1.00 6.11 -4.09
CA THR A 109 0.56 7.39 -4.66
C THR A 109 1.21 7.73 -6.00
N GLY A 110 2.13 6.89 -6.47
CA GLY A 110 2.76 7.02 -7.77
C GLY A 110 3.55 5.78 -8.14
N ALA A 111 3.78 5.59 -9.43
CA ALA A 111 4.56 4.49 -9.97
C ALA A 111 5.48 5.00 -11.08
N ASP A 112 6.66 4.39 -11.19
CA ASP A 112 7.64 4.63 -12.25
C ASP A 112 8.29 3.30 -12.68
N GLY A 113 8.94 3.31 -13.86
CA GLY A 113 9.51 2.12 -14.47
C GLY A 113 8.58 1.45 -15.48
N PHE A 114 7.34 1.96 -15.64
CA PHE A 114 6.39 1.53 -16.67
C PHE A 114 6.17 2.63 -17.70
N PRO A 115 6.04 2.29 -19.00
CA PRO A 115 5.57 3.25 -20.00
C PRO A 115 4.08 3.51 -19.78
N GLU A 116 3.58 4.58 -20.42
CA GLU A 116 2.14 4.76 -20.61
C GLU A 116 1.55 3.52 -21.31
N PHE A 117 0.30 3.21 -21.01
CA PHE A 117 -0.36 1.99 -21.50
C PHE A 117 -0.28 1.84 -23.02
N ASN A 118 -0.48 2.92 -23.77
CA ASN A 118 -0.45 2.92 -25.23
C ASN A 118 0.95 2.77 -25.83
N ASN A 119 2.00 2.97 -25.03
CA ASN A 119 3.41 2.86 -25.41
C ASN A 119 4.05 1.57 -24.88
N ALA A 120 3.24 0.69 -24.26
CA ALA A 120 3.73 -0.58 -23.73
C ALA A 120 4.05 -1.56 -24.86
N GLY A 121 5.19 -2.24 -24.75
CA GLY A 121 5.67 -3.26 -25.69
C GLY A 121 6.25 -4.46 -24.95
N ASN A 122 6.77 -5.42 -25.70
CA ASN A 122 7.33 -6.67 -25.20
C ASN A 122 8.73 -6.48 -24.59
N VAL A 123 8.81 -5.64 -23.55
CA VAL A 123 10.06 -5.29 -22.86
C VAL A 123 9.95 -5.60 -21.38
N LEU A 124 10.90 -6.39 -20.85
CA LEU A 124 11.12 -6.53 -19.42
C LEU A 124 11.78 -5.26 -18.91
N ARG A 125 11.22 -4.69 -17.85
CA ARG A 125 11.65 -3.43 -17.28
C ARG A 125 12.87 -3.61 -16.38
N PRO A 126 13.86 -2.69 -16.47
CA PRO A 126 15.06 -2.77 -15.64
C PRO A 126 14.74 -2.53 -14.16
N TYR A 127 13.74 -1.71 -13.86
CA TYR A 127 13.32 -1.40 -12.50
C TYR A 127 11.81 -1.17 -12.40
N THR A 128 11.33 -1.18 -11.17
CA THR A 128 10.02 -0.67 -10.76
C THR A 128 10.18 0.19 -9.51
N ALA A 129 9.55 1.35 -9.49
CA ALA A 129 9.54 2.23 -8.34
C ALA A 129 8.12 2.65 -7.98
N PHE A 130 7.81 2.69 -6.67
CA PHE A 130 6.57 3.23 -6.15
C PHE A 130 6.83 4.39 -5.21
N LYS A 131 5.97 5.40 -5.29
CA LYS A 131 5.87 6.43 -4.27
C LYS A 131 4.89 5.96 -3.21
N LEU A 132 5.38 5.79 -1.99
CA LEU A 132 4.61 5.30 -0.87
C LEU A 132 4.24 6.47 0.04
N SER A 133 3.01 6.50 0.53
CA SER A 133 2.56 7.36 1.61
C SER A 133 2.18 6.49 2.80
N LEU A 134 2.99 6.54 3.85
CA LEU A 134 2.77 5.84 5.11
C LEU A 134 2.21 6.84 6.12
N ARG A 135 1.06 6.54 6.68
CA ARG A 135 0.47 7.30 7.79
C ARG A 135 0.62 6.50 9.07
N LEU A 136 1.16 7.13 10.10
CA LEU A 136 1.37 6.52 11.40
C LEU A 136 0.44 7.14 12.44
N PRO A 137 -0.01 6.38 13.44
CA PRO A 137 -0.79 6.91 14.55
C PRO A 137 0.05 7.86 15.43
N PRO A 138 -0.60 8.76 16.18
CA PRO A 138 0.10 9.86 16.86
C PRO A 138 1.13 9.46 17.93
N LEU A 139 1.03 8.24 18.48
CA LEU A 139 1.91 7.76 19.56
C LEU A 139 3.06 6.89 19.08
N VAL A 140 3.19 6.70 17.77
CA VAL A 140 4.31 5.94 17.18
C VAL A 140 5.52 6.83 17.02
N ASP A 141 6.70 6.32 17.38
CA ASP A 141 7.98 6.98 17.12
C ASP A 141 8.30 6.92 15.61
N ALA A 142 8.17 8.07 14.95
CA ALA A 142 8.38 8.18 13.52
C ALA A 142 9.84 7.89 13.12
N ALA A 143 10.82 8.23 13.95
CA ALA A 143 12.24 7.98 13.65
C ALA A 143 12.55 6.48 13.68
N GLN A 144 12.04 5.77 14.67
CA GLN A 144 12.15 4.32 14.75
C GLN A 144 11.44 3.63 13.58
N ALA A 145 10.22 4.07 13.25
CA ALA A 145 9.45 3.54 12.11
C ALA A 145 10.19 3.71 10.78
N VAL A 146 10.86 4.85 10.56
CA VAL A 146 11.69 5.11 9.37
C VAL A 146 12.83 4.10 9.26
N GLN A 147 13.55 3.82 10.36
CA GLN A 147 14.65 2.86 10.35
C GLN A 147 14.16 1.43 10.07
N GLU A 148 13.06 1.03 10.71
CA GLU A 148 12.46 -0.29 10.49
C GLU A 148 11.95 -0.43 9.05
N LEU A 149 11.27 0.58 8.52
CA LEU A 149 10.81 0.62 7.13
C LEU A 149 11.98 0.44 6.14
N LYS A 150 13.09 1.14 6.39
CA LYS A 150 14.28 1.04 5.56
C LYS A 150 14.85 -0.38 5.57
N THR A 151 15.04 -0.97 6.73
CA THR A 151 15.51 -2.36 6.88
C THR A 151 14.58 -3.34 6.16
N LEU A 152 13.26 -3.24 6.37
CA LEU A 152 12.28 -4.15 5.77
C LEU A 152 12.31 -4.11 4.24
N LEU A 153 12.49 -2.94 3.65
CA LEU A 153 12.37 -2.76 2.20
C LEU A 153 13.71 -2.90 1.46
N GLU A 154 14.85 -2.67 2.12
CA GLU A 154 16.17 -2.76 1.48
C GLU A 154 16.83 -4.13 1.68
N ASP A 155 16.70 -4.75 2.86
CA ASP A 155 17.44 -5.96 3.19
C ASP A 155 16.90 -7.20 2.48
N ASN A 156 17.82 -8.06 2.05
CA ASN A 156 17.52 -9.39 1.52
C ASN A 156 16.45 -9.40 0.41
N ALA A 157 16.53 -8.46 -0.53
CA ALA A 157 15.67 -8.49 -1.71
C ALA A 157 15.90 -9.79 -2.51
N PRO A 158 14.83 -10.46 -2.99
CA PRO A 158 14.96 -11.67 -3.79
C PRO A 158 15.87 -11.46 -5.01
N TYR A 159 16.61 -12.51 -5.38
CA TYR A 159 17.55 -12.53 -6.51
C TYR A 159 18.69 -11.48 -6.38
N GLN A 160 18.98 -11.01 -5.17
CA GLN A 160 19.96 -9.93 -4.94
C GLN A 160 19.65 -8.66 -5.74
N ALA A 161 18.37 -8.40 -6.03
CA ALA A 161 17.94 -7.19 -6.69
C ALA A 161 18.29 -5.96 -5.83
N LEU A 162 18.64 -4.86 -6.48
CA LEU A 162 18.91 -3.61 -5.77
C LEU A 162 17.59 -3.00 -5.28
N SER A 163 17.35 -3.08 -3.97
CA SER A 163 16.20 -2.44 -3.33
C SER A 163 16.66 -1.20 -2.58
N LEU A 164 16.11 -0.04 -2.95
CA LEU A 164 16.50 1.27 -2.44
C LEU A 164 15.26 2.06 -2.03
N ILE A 165 15.34 2.73 -0.87
CA ILE A 165 14.30 3.64 -0.39
C ILE A 165 14.88 5.04 -0.14
N HIS A 166 14.14 6.07 -0.54
CA HIS A 166 14.36 7.47 -0.18
C HIS A 166 13.20 7.96 0.69
N ILE A 167 13.52 8.51 1.83
CA ILE A 167 12.55 9.04 2.79
C ILE A 167 12.81 10.54 3.00
#